data_3e17cfcec1597297c347e723fda8e2d9
#
_entry.id   3e17cfcec1597297c347e723fda8e2d9
#
_cell.length_a   1.000
_cell.length_b   1.000
_cell.length_c   1.000
_cell.angle_alpha   90.00
_cell.angle_beta   90.00
_cell.angle_gamma   90.00
#
_symmetry.space_group_name_H-M   'P 1'
#
loop_
_entity.id
_entity.type
_entity.pdbx_description
1 polymer ?
#
loop_
_entity_poly.entity_id
_entity_poly.type
_entity_poly.pdbx_seq_one_letter_code
_entity_poly.pdbx_strand_id
1 'polypeptide(L)'
;MAHPEILERRNAWQGKRAGVDLMQVRLADGAQVEKEVIVRGDAASVLPYDSERRCALVVRLFRAPVAAVSEVAASEEACAGMLDPRESGEAAMRREAMEEMGVRLETLEPVAHIWPSPGILTERLHLFLAPYRPADRIAEGGGAPGEHENITVVERPLAELAADADAGRILDGKLLVLVQTLRVRRPELF
;
A
#
# COMPACT_ATOMS: atom_id res chain seq x y z
N MET A 1 6.69 4.88 -36.17
CA MET A 1 5.89 3.75 -35.66
C MET A 1 4.61 4.33 -35.09
N ALA A 2 3.47 3.71 -35.36
CA ALA A 2 2.21 4.13 -34.75
C ALA A 2 2.30 3.94 -33.22
N HIS A 3 1.68 4.84 -32.46
CA HIS A 3 1.58 4.69 -31.01
C HIS A 3 0.31 3.88 -30.68
N PRO A 4 0.33 3.04 -29.64
CA PRO A 4 -0.88 2.42 -29.14
C PRO A 4 -1.93 3.47 -28.73
N GLU A 5 -3.20 3.17 -28.95
CA GLU A 5 -4.31 4.09 -28.73
C GLU A 5 -5.50 3.35 -28.10
N ILE A 6 -6.12 3.97 -27.09
CA ILE A 6 -7.39 3.51 -26.54
C ILE A 6 -8.51 4.03 -27.45
N LEU A 7 -9.21 3.11 -28.13
CA LEU A 7 -10.29 3.42 -29.07
C LEU A 7 -11.62 3.61 -28.37
N GLU A 8 -11.90 2.76 -27.37
CA GLU A 8 -13.16 2.76 -26.63
C GLU A 8 -12.91 2.33 -25.19
N ARG A 9 -13.69 2.89 -24.27
CA ARG A 9 -13.73 2.48 -22.87
C ARG A 9 -15.17 2.30 -22.45
N ARG A 10 -15.50 1.12 -21.95
CA ARG A 10 -16.84 0.74 -21.51
C ARG A 10 -16.77 0.18 -20.09
N ASN A 11 -17.59 0.70 -19.18
CA ASN A 11 -17.71 0.13 -17.84
C ASN A 11 -18.47 -1.18 -17.93
N ALA A 12 -17.86 -2.27 -17.45
CA ALA A 12 -18.44 -3.60 -17.38
C ALA A 12 -19.08 -3.90 -16.02
N TRP A 13 -18.51 -3.36 -14.95
CA TRP A 13 -19.01 -3.52 -13.59
C TRP A 13 -18.54 -2.37 -12.70
N GLN A 14 -19.41 -1.95 -11.77
CA GLN A 14 -19.08 -0.93 -10.77
C GLN A 14 -19.48 -1.38 -9.38
N GLY A 15 -18.50 -1.47 -8.48
CA GLY A 15 -18.69 -1.66 -7.05
C GLY A 15 -18.46 -0.37 -6.25
N LYS A 16 -18.47 -0.52 -4.93
CA LYS A 16 -18.28 0.62 -4.02
C LYS A 16 -16.84 1.18 -4.05
N ARG A 17 -15.83 0.30 -4.12
CA ARG A 17 -14.41 0.65 -4.00
C ARG A 17 -13.60 0.45 -5.29
N ALA A 18 -14.15 -0.24 -6.29
CA ALA A 18 -13.50 -0.52 -7.56
C ALA A 18 -14.52 -0.74 -8.66
N GLY A 19 -14.09 -0.62 -9.91
CA GLY A 19 -14.86 -0.99 -11.10
C GLY A 19 -14.04 -1.85 -12.04
N VAL A 20 -14.68 -2.40 -13.07
CA VAL A 20 -14.03 -3.09 -14.17
C VAL A 20 -14.45 -2.42 -15.47
N ASP A 21 -13.46 -1.96 -16.24
CA ASP A 21 -13.66 -1.42 -17.57
C ASP A 21 -13.09 -2.37 -18.63
N LEU A 22 -13.77 -2.47 -19.74
CA LEU A 22 -13.26 -3.08 -20.96
C LEU A 22 -12.78 -1.97 -21.89
N MET A 23 -11.54 -2.08 -22.35
CA MET A 23 -10.91 -1.08 -23.23
C MET A 23 -10.52 -1.73 -24.56
N GLN A 24 -11.05 -1.21 -25.66
CA GLN A 24 -10.57 -1.55 -27.00
C GLN A 24 -9.30 -0.76 -27.30
N VAL A 25 -8.21 -1.45 -27.56
CA VAL A 25 -6.89 -0.86 -27.76
C VAL A 25 -6.37 -1.24 -29.14
N ARG A 26 -5.92 -0.26 -29.92
CA ARG A 26 -5.12 -0.47 -31.12
C ARG A 26 -3.64 -0.51 -30.73
N LEU A 27 -2.96 -1.59 -31.04
CA LEU A 27 -1.52 -1.76 -30.81
C LEU A 27 -0.69 -1.07 -31.91
N ALA A 28 0.61 -0.94 -31.70
CA ALA A 28 1.53 -0.28 -32.64
C ALA A 28 1.64 -1.01 -33.99
N ASP A 29 1.37 -2.30 -34.04
CA ASP A 29 1.31 -3.14 -35.25
C ASP A 29 -0.06 -3.09 -35.97
N GLY A 30 -1.02 -2.31 -35.44
CA GLY A 30 -2.38 -2.15 -35.97
C GLY A 30 -3.38 -3.19 -35.43
N ALA A 31 -2.96 -4.19 -34.69
CA ALA A 31 -3.87 -5.14 -34.07
C ALA A 31 -4.80 -4.47 -33.07
N GLN A 32 -6.06 -4.91 -33.03
CA GLN A 32 -7.03 -4.45 -32.04
C GLN A 32 -7.30 -5.57 -31.02
N VAL A 33 -7.21 -5.21 -29.74
CA VAL A 33 -7.38 -6.14 -28.63
C VAL A 33 -8.28 -5.53 -27.57
N GLU A 34 -9.07 -6.35 -26.90
CA GLU A 34 -9.78 -5.93 -25.68
C GLU A 34 -8.90 -6.16 -24.45
N LYS A 35 -8.89 -5.19 -23.55
CA LYS A 35 -8.19 -5.24 -22.25
C LYS A 35 -9.18 -5.05 -21.12
N GLU A 36 -9.07 -5.90 -20.10
CA GLU A 36 -9.76 -5.75 -18.84
C GLU A 36 -8.92 -4.85 -17.93
N VAL A 37 -9.55 -3.84 -17.33
CA VAL A 37 -8.88 -2.88 -16.46
C VAL A 37 -9.67 -2.72 -15.17
N ILE A 38 -9.03 -3.01 -14.04
CA ILE A 38 -9.59 -2.73 -12.73
C ILE A 38 -9.36 -1.25 -12.43
N VAL A 39 -10.46 -0.52 -12.30
CA VAL A 39 -10.46 0.92 -12.03
C VAL A 39 -10.60 1.16 -10.54
N ARG A 40 -9.60 1.79 -9.95
CA ARG A 40 -9.57 2.15 -8.54
C ARG A 40 -8.82 3.47 -8.35
N GLY A 41 -9.17 4.22 -7.29
CA GLY A 41 -8.45 5.43 -6.88
C GLY A 41 -7.05 5.14 -6.38
N ASP A 42 -6.23 6.20 -6.31
CA ASP A 42 -4.89 6.13 -5.75
C ASP A 42 -4.94 5.83 -4.24
N ALA A 43 -3.86 5.23 -3.73
CA ALA A 43 -3.68 4.95 -2.32
C ALA A 43 -2.29 5.41 -1.85
N ALA A 44 -2.12 5.55 -0.56
CA ALA A 44 -0.82 5.80 0.04
C ALA A 44 -0.48 4.73 1.07
N SER A 45 0.81 4.55 1.35
CA SER A 45 1.29 3.62 2.35
C SER A 45 2.53 4.16 3.05
N VAL A 46 2.66 3.87 4.35
CA VAL A 46 3.78 4.33 5.17
C VAL A 46 4.30 3.21 6.06
N LEU A 47 5.63 3.17 6.24
CA LEU A 47 6.28 2.38 7.27
C LEU A 47 6.85 3.32 8.33
N PRO A 48 6.18 3.47 9.50
CA PRO A 48 6.75 4.15 10.64
C PRO A 48 7.90 3.33 11.23
N TYR A 49 9.06 3.95 11.47
CA TYR A 49 10.22 3.28 12.05
C TYR A 49 10.85 4.09 13.17
N ASP A 50 11.34 3.40 14.20
CA ASP A 50 12.09 3.96 15.33
C ASP A 50 13.57 3.58 15.18
N SER A 51 14.40 4.58 14.92
CA SER A 51 15.84 4.38 14.69
C SER A 51 16.61 4.04 15.97
N GLU A 52 16.13 4.48 17.14
CA GLU A 52 16.79 4.19 18.42
C GLU A 52 16.48 2.76 18.87
N ARG A 53 15.24 2.32 18.73
CA ARG A 53 14.77 0.98 19.11
C ARG A 53 14.94 -0.06 17.99
N ARG A 54 15.29 0.38 16.79
CA ARG A 54 15.47 -0.46 15.59
C ARG A 54 14.24 -1.34 15.31
N CYS A 55 13.07 -0.73 15.33
CA CYS A 55 11.81 -1.40 15.05
C CYS A 55 10.94 -0.57 14.12
N ALA A 56 9.92 -1.21 13.54
CA ALA A 56 8.90 -0.55 12.74
C ALA A 56 7.51 -1.01 13.17
N LEU A 57 6.50 -0.17 12.90
CA LEU A 57 5.10 -0.53 13.09
C LEU A 57 4.52 -1.07 11.79
N VAL A 58 3.89 -2.22 11.90
CA VAL A 58 3.10 -2.84 10.82
C VAL A 58 1.70 -3.10 11.33
N VAL A 59 0.76 -3.30 10.43
CA VAL A 59 -0.62 -3.67 10.73
C VAL A 59 -0.86 -5.12 10.35
N ARG A 60 -1.64 -5.84 11.17
CA ARG A 60 -2.09 -7.19 10.86
C ARG A 60 -3.61 -7.18 10.76
N LEU A 61 -4.13 -7.63 9.61
CA LEU A 61 -5.56 -7.62 9.35
C LEU A 61 -5.97 -8.73 8.38
N PHE A 62 -7.26 -9.03 8.35
CA PHE A 62 -7.84 -9.96 7.39
C PHE A 62 -7.92 -9.34 5.99
N ARG A 63 -7.53 -10.12 4.98
CA ARG A 63 -7.67 -9.74 3.57
C ARG A 63 -8.45 -10.80 2.81
N ALA A 64 -9.68 -10.48 2.45
CA ALA A 64 -10.57 -11.39 1.71
C ALA A 64 -9.94 -11.91 0.41
N PRO A 65 -9.24 -11.11 -0.43
CA PRO A 65 -8.59 -11.63 -1.63
C PRO A 65 -7.50 -12.66 -1.33
N VAL A 66 -6.72 -12.45 -0.27
CA VAL A 66 -5.67 -13.40 0.15
C VAL A 66 -6.31 -14.68 0.67
N ALA A 67 -7.30 -14.58 1.55
CA ALA A 67 -8.00 -15.72 2.12
C ALA A 67 -8.77 -16.56 1.08
N ALA A 68 -9.21 -15.93 -0.02
CA ALA A 68 -9.92 -16.62 -1.08
C ALA A 68 -9.04 -17.59 -1.90
N VAL A 69 -7.72 -17.40 -1.90
CA VAL A 69 -6.77 -18.16 -2.74
C VAL A 69 -5.63 -18.81 -1.94
N SER A 70 -5.62 -18.64 -0.62
CA SER A 70 -4.60 -19.20 0.26
C SER A 70 -5.19 -19.55 1.64
N GLU A 71 -4.41 -20.27 2.45
CA GLU A 71 -4.75 -20.56 3.85
C GLU A 71 -4.39 -19.42 4.82
N VAL A 72 -3.84 -18.30 4.30
CA VAL A 72 -3.44 -17.15 5.12
C VAL A 72 -4.67 -16.32 5.45
N ALA A 73 -5.11 -16.37 6.69
CA ALA A 73 -6.28 -15.63 7.17
C ALA A 73 -6.00 -14.14 7.44
N ALA A 74 -4.76 -13.81 7.82
CA ALA A 74 -4.33 -12.43 8.10
C ALA A 74 -2.91 -12.20 7.60
N SER A 75 -2.64 -11.02 7.05
CA SER A 75 -1.31 -10.61 6.59
C SER A 75 -0.77 -9.46 7.44
N GLU A 76 0.56 -9.39 7.56
CA GLU A 76 1.25 -8.18 8.04
C GLU A 76 1.52 -7.28 6.85
N GLU A 77 1.12 -6.01 6.98
CA GLU A 77 1.18 -5.01 5.92
C GLU A 77 1.76 -3.69 6.45
N ALA A 78 2.27 -2.87 5.56
CA ALA A 78 2.48 -1.47 5.86
C ALA A 78 1.13 -0.76 6.00
N CYS A 79 1.01 0.21 6.93
CA CYS A 79 -0.18 1.05 7.06
C CYS A 79 -0.53 1.69 5.70
N ALA A 80 -1.79 1.61 5.29
CA ALA A 80 -2.18 2.07 3.97
C ALA A 80 -3.68 2.39 3.88
N GLY A 81 -3.99 3.48 3.19
CA GLY A 81 -5.37 3.84 2.88
C GLY A 81 -5.54 4.49 1.51
N MET A 82 -6.77 4.52 1.07
CA MET A 82 -7.15 5.23 -0.16
C MET A 82 -7.10 6.73 0.07
N LEU A 83 -6.72 7.48 -0.96
CA LEU A 83 -6.82 8.92 -0.93
C LEU A 83 -8.28 9.36 -1.07
N ASP A 84 -8.70 10.27 -0.21
CA ASP A 84 -9.96 10.98 -0.38
C ASP A 84 -9.89 11.94 -1.57
N PRO A 85 -11.03 12.37 -2.15
CA PRO A 85 -11.04 13.31 -3.24
C PRO A 85 -10.25 14.58 -2.92
N ARG A 86 -9.20 14.86 -3.70
CA ARG A 86 -8.27 16.00 -3.55
C ARG A 86 -7.30 15.89 -2.38
N GLU A 87 -7.26 14.78 -1.68
CA GLU A 87 -6.28 14.53 -0.61
C GLU A 87 -4.91 14.25 -1.22
N SER A 88 -3.85 14.78 -0.60
CA SER A 88 -2.48 14.39 -0.96
C SER A 88 -2.09 13.07 -0.28
N GLY A 89 -1.14 12.33 -0.86
CA GLY A 89 -0.63 11.10 -0.24
C GLY A 89 -0.08 11.33 1.18
N GLU A 90 0.53 12.49 1.44
CA GLU A 90 1.00 12.85 2.79
C GLU A 90 -0.15 13.08 3.78
N ALA A 91 -1.22 13.74 3.33
CA ALA A 91 -2.39 13.98 4.19
C ALA A 91 -3.09 12.65 4.52
N ALA A 92 -3.28 11.80 3.50
CA ALA A 92 -3.82 10.45 3.69
C ALA A 92 -2.99 9.66 4.70
N MET A 93 -1.67 9.68 4.60
CA MET A 93 -0.82 8.92 5.52
C MET A 93 -0.86 9.42 6.96
N ARG A 94 -0.99 10.73 7.18
CA ARG A 94 -1.18 11.26 8.55
C ARG A 94 -2.51 10.84 9.14
N ARG A 95 -3.58 10.83 8.35
CA ARG A 95 -4.92 10.38 8.76
C ARG A 95 -4.93 8.88 9.05
N GLU A 96 -4.50 8.07 8.08
CA GLU A 96 -4.51 6.59 8.20
C GLU A 96 -3.60 6.10 9.33
N ALA A 97 -2.39 6.67 9.50
CA ALA A 97 -1.51 6.29 10.60
C ALA A 97 -2.12 6.57 11.97
N MET A 98 -2.93 7.64 12.08
CA MET A 98 -3.67 7.95 13.30
C MET A 98 -4.82 6.95 13.50
N GLU A 99 -5.59 6.64 12.46
CA GLU A 99 -6.76 5.76 12.51
C GLU A 99 -6.35 4.29 12.74
N GLU A 100 -5.37 3.80 11.97
CA GLU A 100 -4.95 2.40 12.02
C GLU A 100 -3.99 2.10 13.19
N MET A 101 -3.02 3.00 13.44
CA MET A 101 -1.91 2.74 14.37
C MET A 101 -1.91 3.63 15.62
N GLY A 102 -2.72 4.67 15.65
CA GLY A 102 -2.73 5.66 16.72
C GLY A 102 -1.47 6.54 16.78
N VAL A 103 -0.74 6.67 15.66
CA VAL A 103 0.55 7.37 15.59
C VAL A 103 0.41 8.71 14.87
N ARG A 104 0.95 9.77 15.49
CA ARG A 104 1.11 11.07 14.85
C ARG A 104 2.43 11.12 14.07
N LEU A 105 2.34 11.21 12.75
CA LEU A 105 3.50 11.33 11.88
C LEU A 105 3.80 12.80 11.57
N GLU A 106 4.94 13.31 12.05
CA GLU A 106 5.39 14.68 11.76
C GLU A 106 6.11 14.75 10.43
N THR A 107 7.03 13.82 10.18
CA THR A 107 7.85 13.77 8.97
C THR A 107 7.44 12.57 8.13
N LEU A 108 7.28 12.81 6.82
CA LEU A 108 7.08 11.77 5.81
C LEU A 108 8.19 11.89 4.77
N GLU A 109 8.96 10.82 4.59
CA GLU A 109 10.04 10.73 3.60
C GLU A 109 9.50 10.02 2.36
N PRO A 110 9.32 10.71 1.21
CA PRO A 110 8.85 10.07 0.00
C PRO A 110 9.81 8.97 -0.47
N VAL A 111 9.24 7.82 -0.83
CA VAL A 111 9.97 6.66 -1.35
C VAL A 111 9.73 6.51 -2.84
N ALA A 112 8.49 6.33 -3.23
CA ALA A 112 8.11 6.07 -4.62
C ALA A 112 6.65 6.42 -4.88
N HIS A 113 6.33 6.61 -6.16
CA HIS A 113 4.98 6.69 -6.67
C HIS A 113 4.87 5.68 -7.81
N ILE A 114 4.22 4.56 -7.57
CA ILE A 114 4.27 3.39 -8.45
C ILE A 114 2.88 2.80 -8.74
N TRP A 115 2.75 2.07 -9.82
CA TRP A 115 1.64 1.15 -10.06
C TRP A 115 1.99 -0.22 -9.46
N PRO A 116 1.22 -0.77 -8.53
CA PRO A 116 1.47 -2.11 -7.97
C PRO A 116 1.24 -3.21 -9.00
N SER A 117 0.35 -2.98 -9.96
CA SER A 117 0.06 -3.93 -11.04
C SER A 117 -0.30 -3.19 -12.34
N PRO A 118 0.71 -2.65 -13.09
CA PRO A 118 0.47 -1.79 -14.24
C PRO A 118 -0.20 -2.49 -15.43
N GLY A 119 -0.24 -3.83 -15.42
CA GLY A 119 -0.88 -4.63 -16.45
C GLY A 119 -2.41 -4.69 -16.36
N ILE A 120 -2.99 -4.35 -15.20
CA ILE A 120 -4.43 -4.53 -14.96
C ILE A 120 -5.07 -3.45 -14.10
N LEU A 121 -4.31 -2.74 -13.26
CA LEU A 121 -4.85 -1.86 -12.21
C LEU A 121 -4.50 -0.39 -12.48
N THR A 122 -5.49 0.51 -12.31
CA THR A 122 -5.24 1.96 -12.43
C THR A 122 -4.65 2.58 -11.17
N GLU A 123 -4.82 1.95 -10.00
CA GLU A 123 -4.33 2.45 -8.71
C GLU A 123 -2.84 2.75 -8.75
N ARG A 124 -2.46 3.91 -8.22
CA ARG A 124 -1.07 4.25 -7.93
C ARG A 124 -0.86 4.32 -6.43
N LEU A 125 0.31 3.91 -5.99
CA LEU A 125 0.71 3.91 -4.59
C LEU A 125 1.72 5.02 -4.31
N HIS A 126 1.41 5.91 -3.38
CA HIS A 126 2.36 6.86 -2.80
C HIS A 126 3.00 6.21 -1.57
N LEU A 127 4.29 5.90 -1.64
CA LEU A 127 5.01 5.18 -0.60
C LEU A 127 5.89 6.12 0.22
N PHE A 128 5.84 5.99 1.57
CA PHE A 128 6.58 6.83 2.50
C PHE A 128 7.28 6.00 3.58
N LEU A 129 8.41 6.50 4.05
CA LEU A 129 9.01 6.16 5.33
C LEU A 129 8.70 7.29 6.32
N ALA A 130 8.57 6.96 7.60
CA ALA A 130 8.33 7.98 8.62
C ALA A 130 9.08 7.64 9.92
N PRO A 131 10.04 8.46 10.36
CA PRO A 131 10.57 8.30 11.70
C PRO A 131 9.47 8.58 12.73
N TYR A 132 9.37 7.72 13.75
CA TYR A 132 8.49 7.92 14.89
C TYR A 132 9.21 7.56 16.20
N ARG A 133 8.65 8.00 17.32
CA ARG A 133 9.05 7.64 18.67
C ARG A 133 7.85 7.10 19.46
N PRO A 134 8.05 6.33 20.52
CA PRO A 134 6.94 5.84 21.34
C PRO A 134 5.96 6.92 21.82
N ALA A 135 6.46 8.15 22.09
CA ALA A 135 5.64 9.28 22.49
C ALA A 135 4.68 9.80 21.39
N ASP A 136 4.97 9.48 20.12
CA ASP A 136 4.13 9.86 18.98
C ASP A 136 2.92 8.91 18.84
N ARG A 137 2.93 7.76 19.52
CA ARG A 137 1.79 6.85 19.62
C ARG A 137 0.85 7.34 20.74
N ILE A 138 -0.18 8.06 20.34
CA ILE A 138 -1.10 8.77 21.25
C ILE A 138 -2.48 8.12 21.35
N ALA A 139 -2.73 7.05 20.59
CA ALA A 139 -3.96 6.25 20.63
C ALA A 139 -3.64 4.78 20.38
N GLU A 140 -4.64 3.90 20.55
CA GLU A 140 -4.46 2.47 20.31
C GLU A 140 -4.42 2.12 18.82
N GLY A 141 -5.14 2.87 17.97
CA GLY A 141 -5.38 2.55 16.58
C GLY A 141 -6.50 1.50 16.45
N GLY A 142 -6.44 0.72 15.38
CA GLY A 142 -7.41 -0.37 15.15
C GLY A 142 -8.35 -0.15 13.98
N GLY A 143 -8.21 0.98 13.26
CA GLY A 143 -9.02 1.37 12.10
C GLY A 143 -10.09 2.40 12.44
N ALA A 144 -10.72 2.96 11.41
CA ALA A 144 -11.75 3.97 11.58
C ALA A 144 -13.06 3.36 12.12
N PRO A 145 -13.80 4.09 12.97
CA PRO A 145 -15.09 3.63 13.48
C PRO A 145 -16.07 3.30 12.34
N GLY A 146 -16.60 2.08 12.34
CA GLY A 146 -17.58 1.62 11.35
C GLY A 146 -17.01 0.96 10.10
N GLU A 147 -15.70 0.89 9.93
CA GLU A 147 -15.07 0.17 8.82
C GLU A 147 -14.88 -1.33 9.07
N HIS A 148 -14.97 -1.79 10.33
CA HIS A 148 -14.85 -3.19 10.75
C HIS A 148 -13.55 -3.89 10.28
N GLU A 149 -12.46 -3.15 10.21
CA GLU A 149 -11.19 -3.66 9.68
C GLU A 149 -10.45 -4.57 10.66
N ASN A 150 -10.74 -4.45 11.98
CA ASN A 150 -10.13 -5.27 13.04
C ASN A 150 -8.60 -5.31 12.96
N ILE A 151 -7.99 -4.13 12.82
CA ILE A 151 -6.55 -3.97 12.67
C ILE A 151 -5.85 -4.23 14.01
N THR A 152 -4.78 -5.01 13.99
CA THR A 152 -3.86 -5.16 15.11
C THR A 152 -2.54 -4.49 14.77
N VAL A 153 -2.11 -3.53 15.57
CA VAL A 153 -0.80 -2.88 15.42
C VAL A 153 0.29 -3.78 16.01
N VAL A 154 1.31 -4.08 15.22
CA VAL A 154 2.42 -4.95 15.61
C VAL A 154 3.72 -4.18 15.48
N GLU A 155 4.53 -4.16 16.54
CA GLU A 155 5.89 -3.65 16.47
C GLU A 155 6.84 -4.81 16.09
N ARG A 156 7.62 -4.61 15.01
CA ARG A 156 8.53 -5.62 14.48
C ARG A 156 9.98 -5.10 14.51
N PRO A 157 10.93 -5.87 15.06
CA PRO A 157 12.35 -5.57 14.91
C PRO A 157 12.75 -5.46 13.43
N LEU A 158 13.52 -4.44 13.06
CA LEU A 158 13.94 -4.24 11.67
C LEU A 158 14.77 -5.41 11.14
N ALA A 159 15.61 -6.01 11.99
CA ALA A 159 16.39 -7.19 11.62
C ALA A 159 15.51 -8.41 11.26
N GLU A 160 14.37 -8.58 11.94
CA GLU A 160 13.41 -9.64 11.61
C GLU A 160 12.67 -9.35 10.30
N LEU A 161 12.25 -8.10 10.10
CA LEU A 161 11.64 -7.69 8.82
C LEU A 161 12.61 -7.88 7.64
N ALA A 162 13.90 -7.59 7.83
CA ALA A 162 14.92 -7.85 6.82
C ALA A 162 15.07 -9.35 6.54
N ALA A 163 15.12 -10.18 7.58
CA ALA A 163 15.21 -11.64 7.43
C ALA A 163 13.94 -12.21 6.74
N ASP A 164 12.77 -11.67 7.05
CA ASP A 164 11.52 -12.05 6.39
C ASP A 164 11.50 -11.62 4.90
N ALA A 165 12.03 -10.44 4.58
CA ALA A 165 12.18 -9.98 3.21
C ALA A 165 13.13 -10.86 2.41
N ASP A 166 14.31 -11.18 2.97
CA ASP A 166 15.33 -12.03 2.34
C ASP A 166 14.82 -13.46 2.11
N ALA A 167 13.96 -13.97 2.98
CA ALA A 167 13.37 -15.30 2.90
C ALA A 167 12.05 -15.35 2.08
N GLY A 168 11.60 -14.23 1.52
CA GLY A 168 10.34 -14.17 0.75
C GLY A 168 9.07 -14.39 1.59
N ARG A 169 9.09 -14.08 2.89
CA ARG A 169 7.95 -14.25 3.79
C ARG A 169 7.04 -13.02 3.89
N ILE A 170 7.50 -11.86 3.43
CA ILE A 170 6.65 -10.67 3.35
C ILE A 170 5.70 -10.82 2.16
N LEU A 171 4.40 -10.90 2.43
CA LEU A 171 3.37 -11.08 1.41
C LEU A 171 2.86 -9.74 0.84
N ASP A 172 2.97 -8.65 1.61
CA ASP A 172 2.56 -7.32 1.16
C ASP A 172 3.69 -6.62 0.39
N GLY A 173 3.44 -6.37 -0.89
CA GLY A 173 4.40 -5.69 -1.77
C GLY A 173 4.78 -4.28 -1.30
N LYS A 174 3.86 -3.54 -0.65
CA LYS A 174 4.13 -2.21 -0.09
C LYS A 174 5.16 -2.31 1.03
N LEU A 175 4.91 -3.23 1.99
CA LEU A 175 5.82 -3.48 3.11
C LEU A 175 7.20 -3.92 2.61
N LEU A 176 7.26 -4.84 1.64
CA LEU A 176 8.51 -5.31 1.07
C LEU A 176 9.34 -4.15 0.48
N VAL A 177 8.71 -3.30 -0.34
CA VAL A 177 9.38 -2.13 -0.94
C VAL A 177 9.88 -1.17 0.13
N LEU A 178 9.06 -0.88 1.15
CA LEU A 178 9.41 0.06 2.22
C LEU A 178 10.55 -0.47 3.11
N VAL A 179 10.52 -1.75 3.49
CA VAL A 179 11.59 -2.39 4.28
C VAL A 179 12.91 -2.37 3.50
N GLN A 180 12.89 -2.77 2.23
CA GLN A 180 14.10 -2.77 1.40
C GLN A 180 14.63 -1.35 1.15
N THR A 181 13.73 -0.37 0.97
CA THR A 181 14.15 1.04 0.82
C THR A 181 14.78 1.58 2.11
N LEU A 182 14.19 1.28 3.27
CA LEU A 182 14.77 1.67 4.57
C LEU A 182 16.15 1.05 4.75
N ARG A 183 16.30 -0.25 4.43
CA ARG A 183 17.57 -0.97 4.50
C ARG A 183 18.65 -0.37 3.61
N VAL A 184 18.30 0.11 2.42
CA VAL A 184 19.24 0.79 1.52
C VAL A 184 19.59 2.18 2.01
N ARG A 185 18.60 2.94 2.52
CA ARG A 185 18.81 4.33 2.97
C ARG A 185 19.45 4.43 4.36
N ARG A 186 19.24 3.43 5.21
CA ARG A 186 19.65 3.40 6.63
C ARG A 186 20.18 2.01 7.01
N PRO A 187 21.24 1.52 6.36
CA PRO A 187 21.76 0.17 6.61
C PRO A 187 22.22 -0.05 8.06
N GLU A 188 22.57 1.02 8.76
CA GLU A 188 22.97 1.00 10.18
C GLU A 188 21.84 0.60 11.15
N LEU A 189 20.60 0.58 10.70
CA LEU A 189 19.44 0.21 11.52
C LEU A 189 19.18 -1.30 11.57
N PHE A 190 19.80 -2.07 10.67
CA PHE A 190 19.56 -3.51 10.48
C PHE A 190 20.66 -4.41 11.04
#